data_7c7b39a658e240955bd907a4a7f21b17
#
_entry.id   7c7b39a658e240955bd907a4a7f21b17
#
_cell.length_a   1.000
_cell.length_b   1.000
_cell.length_c   1.000
_cell.angle_alpha   90.00
_cell.angle_beta   90.00
_cell.angle_gamma   90.00
#
_symmetry.space_group_name_H-M   'P 1'
#
loop_
_entity.id
_entity.type
_entity.pdbx_description
1 polymer ?
#
loop_
_entity_poly.entity_id
_entity_poly.type
_entity_poly.pdbx_seq_one_letter_code
_entity_poly.pdbx_strand_id
1 'polypeptide(L)'
;MNLKKNIRLGKIRSNLFILILFLIISFDTYSSDNLEGGFTDIKILDKISSKNTLIKLKNGEDTIYKDLLIKIMKCKNSEFDDNPEITAYIQVSDLTNKDKDDVFVFNGWMFSSSPSIAPFDHPVYDIWLVRCY
;
A
#
# COMPACT_ATOMS: atom_id res chain seq x y z
N MET A 1 37.82 -9.63 64.61
CA MET A 1 38.42 -8.97 63.45
C MET A 1 37.33 -8.80 62.37
N ASN A 2 36.69 -7.61 62.40
CA ASN A 2 35.52 -7.32 61.48
C ASN A 2 36.01 -6.60 60.24
N LEU A 3 36.00 -7.29 59.10
CA LEU A 3 36.27 -6.72 57.78
C LEU A 3 35.00 -6.03 57.28
N LYS A 4 34.96 -4.72 57.43
CA LYS A 4 33.94 -3.89 56.73
C LYS A 4 34.28 -3.83 55.25
N LYS A 5 33.53 -4.53 54.41
CA LYS A 5 33.60 -4.48 52.96
C LYS A 5 32.89 -3.20 52.46
N ASN A 6 33.66 -2.15 52.14
CA ASN A 6 33.15 -0.93 51.53
C ASN A 6 32.76 -1.20 50.06
N ILE A 7 31.49 -1.47 49.84
CA ILE A 7 30.94 -1.54 48.49
C ILE A 7 30.64 -0.12 48.00
N ARG A 8 31.42 0.38 47.03
CA ARG A 8 31.17 1.68 46.39
C ARG A 8 29.98 1.54 45.41
N LEU A 9 28.79 1.84 45.92
CA LEU A 9 27.52 1.80 45.10
C LEU A 9 27.37 2.95 44.10
N GLY A 10 28.26 3.93 44.01
CA GLY A 10 28.09 5.14 43.22
C GLY A 10 28.28 4.97 41.69
N LYS A 11 29.14 4.03 41.28
CA LYS A 11 29.54 3.93 39.86
C LYS A 11 28.58 3.10 38.99
N ILE A 12 27.87 2.16 39.58
CA ILE A 12 26.95 1.25 38.90
C ILE A 12 25.65 1.99 38.54
N ARG A 13 25.16 2.89 39.38
CA ARG A 13 23.95 3.69 39.11
C ARG A 13 24.10 4.65 37.96
N SER A 14 25.29 5.27 37.82
CA SER A 14 25.55 6.20 36.70
C SER A 14 25.58 5.47 35.35
N ASN A 15 26.24 4.31 35.27
CA ASN A 15 26.30 3.53 34.03
C ASN A 15 24.95 2.93 33.63
N LEU A 16 24.13 2.54 34.60
CA LEU A 16 22.77 2.04 34.36
C LEU A 16 21.86 3.18 33.80
N PHE A 17 22.00 4.38 34.34
CA PHE A 17 21.25 5.55 33.86
C PHE A 17 21.64 5.94 32.40
N ILE A 18 22.92 5.87 32.08
CA ILE A 18 23.41 6.11 30.70
C ILE A 18 22.91 5.04 29.73
N LEU A 19 22.88 3.77 30.16
CA LEU A 19 22.40 2.66 29.35
C LEU A 19 20.88 2.76 29.08
N ILE A 20 20.10 3.16 30.09
CA ILE A 20 18.65 3.42 29.93
C ILE A 20 18.41 4.64 29.04
N LEU A 21 19.21 5.71 29.16
CA LEU A 21 19.11 6.89 28.31
C LEU A 21 19.42 6.55 26.84
N PHE A 22 20.40 5.69 26.56
CA PHE A 22 20.72 5.19 25.22
C PHE A 22 19.60 4.32 24.63
N LEU A 23 18.90 3.52 25.45
CA LEU A 23 17.76 2.70 25.02
C LEU A 23 16.52 3.55 24.65
N ILE A 24 16.33 4.72 25.26
CA ILE A 24 15.19 5.61 24.99
C ILE A 24 15.39 6.41 23.70
N ILE A 25 16.63 6.71 23.30
CA ILE A 25 16.94 7.51 22.09
C ILE A 25 16.84 6.69 20.81
N SER A 26 16.70 5.37 20.87
CA SER A 26 16.73 4.46 19.70
C SER A 26 15.38 4.27 18.99
N PHE A 27 14.32 5.01 19.32
CA PHE A 27 12.94 4.70 18.85
C PHE A 27 12.33 5.69 17.86
N ASP A 28 13.10 6.50 17.15
CA ASP A 28 12.53 7.36 16.12
C ASP A 28 13.16 7.13 14.74
N THR A 29 13.01 5.93 14.18
CA THR A 29 13.11 5.78 12.72
C THR A 29 11.71 5.79 12.13
N TYR A 30 11.10 6.96 12.02
CA TYR A 30 10.00 7.19 11.10
C TYR A 30 10.56 7.16 9.68
N SER A 31 10.51 6.01 9.05
CA SER A 31 10.57 5.93 7.61
C SER A 31 9.23 6.44 7.08
N SER A 32 9.14 7.70 6.73
CA SER A 32 8.01 8.21 5.97
C SER A 32 8.15 7.68 4.54
N ASP A 33 7.46 6.62 4.23
CA ASP A 33 7.29 6.12 2.86
C ASP A 33 6.42 7.12 2.10
N ASN A 34 7.02 8.24 1.64
CA ASN A 34 6.39 9.25 0.77
C ASN A 34 6.09 8.70 -0.65
N LEU A 35 6.13 7.39 -0.83
CA LEU A 35 5.86 6.69 -2.08
C LEU A 35 4.38 6.32 -2.27
N GLU A 36 3.53 6.54 -1.24
CA GLU A 36 2.10 6.28 -1.34
C GLU A 36 1.38 7.47 -1.95
N GLY A 37 0.74 7.25 -3.11
CA GLY A 37 -0.06 8.26 -3.79
C GLY A 37 -1.45 8.43 -3.17
N GLY A 38 -1.99 9.65 -3.24
CA GLY A 38 -3.38 9.95 -2.89
C GLY A 38 -4.37 9.64 -4.01
N PHE A 39 -3.86 9.56 -5.24
CA PHE A 39 -4.65 9.33 -6.45
C PHE A 39 -4.00 8.28 -7.35
N THR A 40 -4.85 7.55 -8.06
CA THR A 40 -4.45 6.52 -9.01
C THR A 40 -5.16 6.73 -10.34
N ASP A 41 -4.42 6.74 -11.44
CA ASP A 41 -4.97 6.69 -12.78
C ASP A 41 -5.01 5.24 -13.24
N ILE A 42 -6.18 4.81 -13.68
CA ILE A 42 -6.40 3.51 -14.33
C ILE A 42 -6.95 3.73 -15.75
N LYS A 43 -6.65 2.80 -16.62
CA LYS A 43 -7.22 2.73 -17.97
C LYS A 43 -8.20 1.57 -18.04
N ILE A 44 -9.41 1.84 -18.50
CA ILE A 44 -10.45 0.81 -18.67
C ILE A 44 -10.76 0.68 -20.15
N LEU A 45 -10.65 -0.54 -20.66
CA LEU A 45 -11.14 -0.93 -21.99
C LEU A 45 -12.51 -1.57 -21.85
N ASP A 46 -13.48 -1.02 -22.52
CA ASP A 46 -14.76 -1.66 -22.78
C ASP A 46 -14.61 -2.54 -24.03
N LYS A 47 -14.61 -3.87 -23.85
CA LYS A 47 -14.38 -4.86 -24.91
C LYS A 47 -15.51 -4.87 -25.95
N ILE A 48 -16.72 -4.48 -25.55
CA ILE A 48 -17.89 -4.46 -26.43
C ILE A 48 -17.81 -3.28 -27.43
N SER A 49 -17.49 -2.09 -26.91
CA SER A 49 -17.40 -0.87 -27.71
C SER A 49 -15.99 -0.56 -28.21
N SER A 50 -14.98 -1.32 -27.77
CA SER A 50 -13.55 -1.08 -28.02
C SER A 50 -13.08 0.31 -27.55
N LYS A 51 -13.80 0.91 -26.60
CA LYS A 51 -13.50 2.24 -26.08
C LYS A 51 -12.55 2.16 -24.89
N ASN A 52 -11.46 2.91 -24.98
CA ASN A 52 -10.55 3.12 -23.86
C ASN A 52 -10.91 4.41 -23.09
N THR A 53 -10.96 4.35 -21.78
CA THR A 53 -11.22 5.49 -20.91
C THR A 53 -10.16 5.55 -19.82
N LEU A 54 -9.53 6.71 -19.66
CA LEU A 54 -8.64 6.98 -18.53
C LEU A 54 -9.47 7.58 -17.38
N ILE A 55 -9.34 7.03 -16.19
CA ILE A 55 -10.09 7.46 -15.01
C ILE A 55 -9.11 7.74 -13.88
N LYS A 56 -9.30 8.89 -13.24
CA LYS A 56 -8.63 9.26 -12.00
C LYS A 56 -9.47 8.85 -10.81
N LEU A 57 -8.89 8.06 -9.92
CA LEU A 57 -9.52 7.57 -8.70
C LEU A 57 -8.80 8.15 -7.48
N LYS A 58 -9.56 8.50 -6.46
CA LYS A 58 -9.00 8.85 -5.16
C LYS A 58 -8.84 7.57 -4.34
N ASN A 59 -7.65 7.37 -3.80
CA ASN A 59 -7.34 6.17 -3.04
C ASN A 59 -8.16 6.12 -1.74
N GLY A 60 -8.67 4.94 -1.40
CA GLY A 60 -9.53 4.70 -0.24
C GLY A 60 -11.02 4.97 -0.48
N GLU A 61 -11.41 5.61 -1.58
CA GLU A 61 -12.80 5.89 -1.91
C GLU A 61 -13.38 4.90 -2.93
N ASP A 62 -14.66 4.58 -2.78
CA ASP A 62 -15.40 3.75 -3.71
C ASP A 62 -15.81 4.60 -4.94
N THR A 63 -15.53 4.11 -6.13
CA THR A 63 -15.89 4.79 -7.38
C THR A 63 -16.66 3.83 -8.26
N ILE A 64 -17.82 4.27 -8.75
CA ILE A 64 -18.64 3.49 -9.69
C ILE A 64 -18.29 3.92 -11.12
N TYR A 65 -17.93 2.95 -11.95
CA TYR A 65 -17.78 3.10 -13.38
C TYR A 65 -18.69 2.09 -14.09
N LYS A 66 -19.77 2.58 -14.67
CA LYS A 66 -20.83 1.74 -15.24
C LYS A 66 -21.30 0.68 -14.23
N ASP A 67 -21.04 -0.59 -14.54
CA ASP A 67 -21.44 -1.74 -13.73
C ASP A 67 -20.35 -2.21 -12.75
N LEU A 68 -19.23 -1.49 -12.65
CA LEU A 68 -18.12 -1.83 -11.77
C LEU A 68 -18.05 -0.88 -10.58
N LEU A 69 -17.92 -1.43 -9.40
CA LEU A 69 -17.49 -0.71 -8.20
C LEU A 69 -15.99 -0.93 -8.02
N ILE A 70 -15.22 0.14 -8.07
CA ILE A 70 -13.76 0.11 -8.04
C ILE A 70 -13.27 0.85 -6.81
N LYS A 71 -12.38 0.24 -6.05
CA LYS A 71 -11.71 0.84 -4.90
C LYS A 71 -10.21 0.60 -4.98
N ILE A 72 -9.45 1.68 -4.93
CA ILE A 72 -8.00 1.61 -4.78
C ILE A 72 -7.69 1.64 -3.28
N MET A 73 -7.21 0.54 -2.75
CA MET A 73 -6.86 0.46 -1.33
C MET A 73 -5.53 1.10 -1.03
N LYS A 74 -4.57 0.94 -1.95
CA LYS A 74 -3.23 1.45 -1.81
C LYS A 74 -2.59 1.61 -3.19
N CYS A 75 -1.83 2.67 -3.38
CA CYS A 75 -1.03 2.87 -4.59
C CYS A 75 0.36 3.36 -4.22
N LYS A 76 1.37 2.74 -4.80
CA LYS A 76 2.77 3.02 -4.54
C LYS A 76 3.53 3.23 -5.86
N ASN A 77 4.39 4.24 -5.86
CA ASN A 77 5.30 4.54 -6.97
C ASN A 77 6.73 4.40 -6.49
N SER A 78 7.50 3.51 -7.09
CA SER A 78 8.92 3.28 -6.75
C SER A 78 9.89 3.92 -7.75
N GLU A 79 9.65 5.17 -8.15
CA GLU A 79 10.46 5.89 -9.15
C GLU A 79 11.96 5.97 -8.82
N PHE A 80 12.32 5.82 -7.55
CA PHE A 80 13.71 5.91 -7.09
C PHE A 80 14.44 4.57 -7.00
N ASP A 81 13.76 3.46 -7.31
CA ASP A 81 14.36 2.14 -7.34
C ASP A 81 15.10 1.92 -8.68
N ASP A 82 16.07 1.02 -8.69
CA ASP A 82 16.81 0.61 -9.90
C ASP A 82 15.88 0.04 -11.00
N ASN A 83 14.71 -0.42 -10.59
CA ASN A 83 13.65 -0.91 -11.47
C ASN A 83 12.30 -0.25 -11.07
N PRO A 84 12.02 0.98 -11.59
CA PRO A 84 10.82 1.71 -11.24
C PRO A 84 9.55 0.94 -11.57
N GLU A 85 8.68 0.77 -10.58
CA GLU A 85 7.41 0.08 -10.73
C GLU A 85 6.30 0.87 -10.03
N ILE A 86 5.14 0.94 -10.67
CA ILE A 86 3.93 1.43 -10.04
C ILE A 86 3.07 0.23 -9.69
N THR A 87 2.70 0.14 -8.42
CA THR A 87 1.87 -0.95 -7.90
C THR A 87 0.65 -0.39 -7.20
N ALA A 88 -0.50 -1.04 -7.38
CA ALA A 88 -1.72 -0.68 -6.65
C ALA A 88 -2.46 -1.93 -6.18
N TYR A 89 -2.99 -1.88 -4.96
CA TYR A 89 -3.93 -2.88 -4.47
C TYR A 89 -5.33 -2.42 -4.80
N ILE A 90 -6.02 -3.16 -5.67
CA ILE A 90 -7.30 -2.79 -6.26
C ILE A 90 -8.35 -3.84 -5.92
N GLN A 91 -9.51 -3.38 -5.55
CA GLN A 91 -10.72 -4.20 -5.38
C GLN A 91 -11.74 -3.77 -6.42
N VAL A 92 -12.31 -4.73 -7.13
CA VAL A 92 -13.36 -4.50 -8.12
C VAL A 92 -14.49 -5.48 -7.89
N SER A 93 -15.71 -4.97 -7.79
CA SER A 93 -16.94 -5.77 -7.73
C SER A 93 -17.81 -5.47 -8.95
N ASP A 94 -18.50 -6.48 -9.46
CA ASP A 94 -19.48 -6.34 -10.54
C ASP A 94 -20.88 -6.12 -9.93
N LEU A 95 -21.46 -4.96 -10.20
CA LEU A 95 -22.77 -4.55 -9.69
C LEU A 95 -23.93 -5.22 -10.44
N THR A 96 -23.69 -5.90 -11.55
CA THR A 96 -24.73 -6.66 -12.28
C THR A 96 -25.06 -7.98 -11.61
N ASN A 97 -24.16 -8.49 -10.78
CA ASN A 97 -24.36 -9.72 -10.06
C ASN A 97 -25.44 -9.53 -8.97
N LYS A 98 -26.58 -10.20 -9.11
CA LYS A 98 -27.74 -10.07 -8.21
C LYS A 98 -27.61 -10.89 -6.94
N ASP A 99 -26.62 -11.77 -6.87
CA ASP A 99 -26.30 -12.52 -5.67
C ASP A 99 -25.72 -11.52 -4.65
N LYS A 100 -26.38 -11.41 -3.49
CA LYS A 100 -26.09 -10.42 -2.44
C LYS A 100 -24.74 -10.60 -1.73
N ASP A 101 -23.92 -11.51 -2.19
CA ASP A 101 -22.58 -11.68 -1.70
C ASP A 101 -21.67 -10.70 -2.47
N ASP A 102 -21.02 -9.79 -1.75
CA ASP A 102 -20.01 -8.86 -2.28
C ASP A 102 -18.78 -9.63 -2.79
N VAL A 103 -18.98 -10.33 -3.91
CA VAL A 103 -17.89 -11.10 -4.54
C VAL A 103 -17.08 -10.14 -5.39
N PHE A 104 -15.82 -9.97 -5.01
CA PHE A 104 -14.87 -9.25 -5.85
C PHE A 104 -14.59 -10.06 -7.12
N VAL A 105 -14.76 -9.43 -8.29
CA VAL A 105 -14.28 -9.98 -9.56
C VAL A 105 -12.77 -9.81 -9.69
N PHE A 106 -12.20 -8.88 -8.91
CA PHE A 106 -10.75 -8.73 -8.73
C PHE A 106 -10.46 -8.21 -7.32
N ASN A 107 -9.48 -8.79 -6.66
CA ASN A 107 -9.01 -8.33 -5.36
C ASN A 107 -7.51 -8.67 -5.22
N GLY A 108 -6.64 -7.71 -5.56
CA GLY A 108 -5.21 -7.99 -5.60
C GLY A 108 -4.34 -6.83 -6.04
N TRP A 109 -3.06 -7.11 -6.17
CA TRP A 109 -2.07 -6.17 -6.67
C TRP A 109 -2.05 -6.12 -8.19
N MET A 110 -2.05 -4.92 -8.75
CA MET A 110 -1.75 -4.65 -10.16
C MET A 110 -0.39 -3.99 -10.30
N PHE A 111 0.26 -4.24 -11.43
CA PHE A 111 1.58 -3.74 -11.78
C PHE A 111 1.51 -3.01 -13.11
N SER A 112 2.04 -1.78 -13.18
CA SER A 112 1.94 -0.97 -14.41
C SER A 112 2.83 -1.51 -15.53
N SER A 113 4.03 -1.98 -15.21
CA SER A 113 4.98 -2.51 -16.19
C SER A 113 4.67 -3.94 -16.64
N SER A 114 3.96 -4.69 -15.79
CA SER A 114 3.71 -6.13 -16.01
C SER A 114 2.26 -6.52 -15.71
N PRO A 115 1.28 -6.00 -16.46
CA PRO A 115 -0.13 -6.24 -16.19
C PRO A 115 -0.54 -7.71 -16.29
N SER A 116 0.25 -8.54 -16.97
CA SER A 116 0.00 -9.98 -17.11
C SER A 116 0.27 -10.80 -15.84
N ILE A 117 0.97 -10.24 -14.84
CA ILE A 117 1.23 -10.94 -13.57
C ILE A 117 -0.07 -11.14 -12.78
N ALA A 118 -0.95 -10.14 -12.80
CA ALA A 118 -2.26 -10.19 -12.16
C ALA A 118 -3.31 -9.56 -13.09
N PRO A 119 -3.72 -10.32 -14.14
CA PRO A 119 -4.65 -9.80 -15.12
C PRO A 119 -6.03 -9.62 -14.51
N PHE A 120 -6.71 -8.53 -14.88
CA PHE A 120 -8.12 -8.36 -14.60
C PHE A 120 -8.91 -9.17 -15.60
N ASP A 121 -9.53 -10.25 -15.17
CA ASP A 121 -10.34 -11.13 -16.01
C ASP A 121 -11.83 -10.85 -15.82
N HIS A 122 -12.42 -10.06 -16.73
CA HIS A 122 -13.83 -9.74 -16.76
C HIS A 122 -14.37 -9.84 -18.21
N PRO A 123 -15.57 -10.37 -18.45
CA PRO A 123 -16.06 -10.60 -19.80
C PRO A 123 -16.21 -9.32 -20.64
N VAL A 124 -16.47 -8.18 -19.99
CA VAL A 124 -16.78 -6.91 -20.66
C VAL A 124 -15.65 -5.90 -20.56
N TYR A 125 -14.88 -5.90 -19.49
CA TYR A 125 -13.88 -4.87 -19.21
C TYR A 125 -12.49 -5.44 -19.01
N ASP A 126 -11.47 -4.68 -19.40
CA ASP A 126 -10.08 -4.83 -18.95
C ASP A 126 -9.65 -3.57 -18.20
N ILE A 127 -8.86 -3.74 -17.15
CA ILE A 127 -8.35 -2.64 -16.33
C ILE A 127 -6.81 -2.72 -16.26
N TRP A 128 -6.16 -1.58 -16.48
CA TRP A 128 -4.71 -1.44 -16.34
C TRP A 128 -4.38 -0.28 -15.40
N LEU A 129 -3.43 -0.50 -14.54
CA LEU A 129 -2.81 0.54 -13.72
C LEU A 129 -1.91 1.40 -14.61
N VAL A 130 -2.04 2.73 -14.49
CA VAL A 130 -1.25 3.67 -15.31
C VAL A 130 -0.30 4.48 -14.44
N ARG A 131 -0.81 5.12 -13.39
CA ARG A 131 -0.02 6.07 -12.60
C ARG A 131 -0.55 6.19 -11.17
N CYS A 132 0.38 6.55 -10.26
CA CYS A 132 0.14 6.80 -8.85
C CYS A 132 0.77 8.15 -8.46
N TYR A 133 0.06 9.03 -7.76
CA TYR A 133 0.57 10.35 -7.36
C TYR A 133 -0.22 10.98 -6.20
#